data_26ba0d1091ba87a460a267cc1a5581c8
#
_entry.id   26ba0d1091ba87a460a267cc1a5581c8
#
_cell.length_a   1.000
_cell.length_b   1.000
_cell.length_c   1.000
_cell.angle_alpha   90.00
_cell.angle_beta   90.00
_cell.angle_gamma   90.00
#
_symmetry.space_group_name_H-M   'P 1'
#
loop_
_entity.id
_entity.type
_entity.pdbx_description
1 polymer ?
#
loop_
_entity_poly.entity_id
_entity_poly.type
_entity_poly.pdbx_seq_one_letter_code
_entity_poly.pdbx_strand_id
1 'polypeptide(L)'
;VXLQQSGAELVRPGASVKLSCKASGYTFTSYWINWVKQRPGQGLEWIGNIYPSDSYTNYNQKFKDKATLTVDKSSSTAYMQLSSLTSEDSAVYFCARWGYWGQGTTVTVSS
;
A
#
# COMPACT_ATOMS: atom_id res chain seq x y z
N VAL A 1 5.04 -8.03 16.17
CA VAL A 1 5.07 -7.25 14.92
C VAL A 1 3.66 -7.19 14.30
N UNK A 2 3.10 -6.00 13.89
CA UNK A 2 1.97 -5.88 13.39
C UNK A 2 2.08 -4.93 12.47
N LEU A 3 1.40 -5.14 11.49
CA LEU A 3 1.17 -4.14 10.45
C LEU A 3 -0.34 -3.98 10.34
N GLN A 4 -0.82 -2.87 10.81
CA GLN A 4 -2.27 -2.63 10.86
C GLN A 4 -2.67 -1.71 9.73
N GLN A 5 -3.48 -2.21 8.81
CA GLN A 5 -3.90 -1.44 7.64
C GLN A 5 -5.25 -0.78 7.86
N SER A 6 -5.47 0.31 7.11
CA SER A 6 -6.72 1.06 7.20
C SER A 6 -7.89 0.26 6.62
N GLY A 7 -9.08 0.74 6.88
CA GLY A 7 -10.31 0.03 6.55
C GLY A 7 -10.70 0.12 5.07
N ALA A 8 -11.68 -0.69 4.72
CA ALA A 8 -12.16 -0.79 3.35
C ALA A 8 -12.58 0.56 2.79
N GLU A 9 -12.35 0.74 1.50
CA GLU A 9 -12.67 1.98 0.80
C GLU A 9 -13.61 1.70 -0.35
N LEU A 10 -14.68 2.48 -0.45
CA LEU A 10 -15.60 2.44 -1.59
C LEU A 10 -15.50 3.82 -2.25
N VAL A 11 -14.98 3.86 -3.46
CA VAL A 11 -14.66 5.12 -4.10
C VAL A 11 -15.15 5.16 -5.53
N ARG A 12 -15.24 6.35 -6.10
CA ARG A 12 -15.72 6.54 -7.46
C ARG A 12 -14.59 6.56 -8.46
N PRO A 13 -14.88 6.18 -9.72
CA PRO A 13 -13.86 6.31 -10.76
C PRO A 13 -13.34 7.73 -10.86
N GLY A 14 -12.05 7.87 -11.09
CA GLY A 14 -11.41 9.16 -11.20
C GLY A 14 -10.93 9.75 -9.89
N ALA A 15 -11.40 9.21 -8.76
CA ALA A 15 -10.99 9.70 -7.45
C ALA A 15 -9.60 9.15 -7.08
N SER A 16 -9.10 9.61 -5.94
CA SER A 16 -7.87 9.09 -5.34
C SER A 16 -8.19 8.50 -3.98
N VAL A 17 -7.33 7.63 -3.51
CA VAL A 17 -7.46 7.07 -2.17
C VAL A 17 -6.08 6.95 -1.56
N LYS A 18 -6.00 7.09 -0.23
CA LYS A 18 -4.72 6.97 0.47
C LYS A 18 -4.89 5.92 1.56
N LEU A 19 -4.14 4.83 1.42
CA LEU A 19 -4.18 3.70 2.34
C LEU A 19 -3.06 3.84 3.34
N SER A 20 -3.28 3.36 4.57
CA SER A 20 -2.24 3.42 5.59
C SER A 20 -1.89 2.05 6.11
N CYS A 21 -0.70 1.97 6.68
CA CYS A 21 -0.13 0.74 7.20
C CYS A 21 0.70 1.13 8.42
N LYS A 22 0.14 0.93 9.61
CA LYS A 22 0.82 1.32 10.84
C LYS A 22 1.61 0.15 11.38
N ALA A 23 2.91 0.37 11.57
CA ALA A 23 3.82 -0.66 12.02
C ALA A 23 4.03 -0.57 13.52
N SER A 24 4.17 -1.72 14.14
CA SER A 24 4.49 -1.77 15.57
C SER A 24 5.31 -3.01 15.87
N GLY A 25 6.04 -2.94 16.99
CA GLY A 25 6.77 -4.09 17.49
C GLY A 25 8.14 -4.30 16.86
N TYR A 26 8.64 -3.34 16.12
CA TYR A 26 9.98 -3.44 15.55
C TYR A 26 10.48 -2.02 15.19
N THR A 27 11.73 -1.93 14.79
CA THR A 27 12.31 -0.63 14.41
C THR A 27 11.88 -0.29 13.01
N PHE A 28 10.90 0.62 12.91
CA PHE A 28 10.25 0.97 11.64
C PHE A 28 11.25 1.37 10.56
N THR A 29 12.30 2.12 10.92
CA THR A 29 13.23 2.64 9.92
C THR A 29 14.21 1.61 9.38
N SER A 30 14.20 0.39 9.92
CA SER A 30 15.22 -0.61 9.57
C SER A 30 14.78 -1.63 8.52
N TYR A 31 13.53 -1.57 8.09
CA TYR A 31 13.00 -2.58 7.16
C TYR A 31 12.22 -1.93 6.04
N TRP A 32 12.40 -2.43 4.82
CA TRP A 32 11.58 -2.02 3.69
C TRP A 32 10.12 -2.35 3.93
N ILE A 33 9.24 -1.46 3.47
CA ILE A 33 7.81 -1.74 3.41
C ILE A 33 7.44 -1.95 1.95
N ASN A 34 6.86 -3.10 1.65
CA ASN A 34 6.41 -3.45 0.31
C ASN A 34 4.90 -3.31 0.23
N TRP A 35 4.42 -2.95 -0.96
CA TRP A 35 2.98 -2.90 -1.23
C TRP A 35 2.67 -3.84 -2.37
N VAL A 36 1.57 -4.60 -2.23
CA VAL A 36 1.22 -5.67 -3.14
C VAL A 36 -0.28 -5.59 -3.44
N LYS A 37 -0.65 -5.92 -4.67
CA LYS A 37 -2.04 -5.88 -5.13
C LYS A 37 -2.51 -7.29 -5.42
N GLN A 38 -3.73 -7.62 -4.98
CA GLN A 38 -4.34 -8.90 -5.27
C GLN A 38 -5.76 -8.70 -5.76
N ARG A 39 -6.01 -9.08 -7.01
CA ARG A 39 -7.35 -9.05 -7.59
C ARG A 39 -7.92 -10.46 -7.60
N PRO A 40 -9.26 -10.60 -7.49
CA PRO A 40 -9.87 -11.93 -7.46
C PRO A 40 -9.45 -12.75 -8.67
N GLY A 41 -9.02 -14.00 -8.42
CA GLY A 41 -8.62 -14.90 -9.49
C GLY A 41 -7.29 -14.60 -10.13
N GLN A 42 -6.54 -13.63 -9.60
CA GLN A 42 -5.26 -13.24 -10.15
C GLN A 42 -4.18 -13.42 -9.10
N GLY A 43 -2.94 -13.51 -9.55
CA GLY A 43 -1.82 -13.61 -8.63
C GLY A 43 -1.50 -12.30 -7.96
N LEU A 44 -0.56 -12.34 -7.04
CA LEU A 44 -0.07 -11.15 -6.39
C LEU A 44 0.77 -10.32 -7.37
N GLU A 45 0.66 -9.02 -7.24
CA GLU A 45 1.38 -8.09 -8.10
C GLU A 45 2.11 -7.10 -7.20
N TRP A 46 3.44 -7.03 -7.33
CA TRP A 46 4.24 -6.11 -6.53
C TRP A 46 4.09 -4.71 -7.09
N ILE A 47 3.77 -3.75 -6.23
CA ILE A 47 3.60 -2.36 -6.63
C ILE A 47 4.89 -1.58 -6.47
N GLY A 48 5.53 -1.73 -5.32
CA GLY A 48 6.76 -1.02 -5.03
C GLY A 48 7.12 -1.15 -3.57
N ASN A 49 8.22 -0.53 -3.18
CA ASN A 49 8.59 -0.50 -1.77
C ASN A 49 9.23 0.83 -1.40
N ILE A 50 9.32 1.05 -0.10
CA ILE A 50 9.92 2.26 0.43
C ILE A 50 10.75 1.88 1.65
N TYR A 51 11.92 2.53 1.78
CA TYR A 51 12.78 2.36 2.94
C TYR A 51 12.55 3.54 3.88
N PRO A 52 11.93 3.31 5.04
CA PRO A 52 11.46 4.44 5.83
C PRO A 52 12.55 5.37 6.34
N SER A 53 13.78 4.86 6.51
CA SER A 53 14.86 5.68 7.04
C SER A 53 15.11 6.92 6.19
N ASP A 54 15.12 6.77 4.86
CA ASP A 54 15.43 7.88 3.95
C ASP A 54 14.36 8.09 2.88
N SER A 55 13.26 7.37 2.98
CA SER A 55 12.14 7.44 2.04
C SER A 55 12.52 7.04 0.61
N TYR A 56 13.57 6.27 0.44
CA TYR A 56 13.95 5.77 -0.86
C TYR A 56 12.88 4.80 -1.37
N THR A 57 12.46 4.98 -2.62
CA THR A 57 11.39 4.17 -3.19
C THR A 57 11.85 3.43 -4.43
N ASN A 58 11.25 2.26 -4.65
CA ASN A 58 11.33 1.54 -5.91
C ASN A 58 9.90 1.26 -6.35
N TYR A 59 9.63 1.41 -7.63
CA TYR A 59 8.30 1.16 -8.19
C TYR A 59 8.38 0.13 -9.29
N ASN A 60 7.40 -0.78 -9.30
CA ASN A 60 7.10 -1.54 -10.50
C ASN A 60 6.72 -0.52 -11.57
N GLN A 61 7.34 -0.61 -12.75
CA GLN A 61 7.11 0.36 -13.81
C GLN A 61 5.62 0.49 -14.13
N LYS A 62 4.88 -0.60 -14.01
CA LYS A 62 3.45 -0.61 -14.28
C LYS A 62 2.67 0.35 -13.38
N PHE A 63 3.16 0.61 -12.17
CA PHE A 63 2.45 1.40 -11.18
C PHE A 63 3.04 2.77 -10.93
N LYS A 64 4.10 3.16 -11.64
CA LYS A 64 4.80 4.39 -11.31
C LYS A 64 3.93 5.65 -11.42
N ASP A 65 2.90 5.62 -12.28
CA ASP A 65 2.00 6.76 -12.42
C ASP A 65 0.69 6.56 -11.66
N LYS A 66 0.53 5.41 -11.02
CA LYS A 66 -0.68 5.08 -10.27
C LYS A 66 -0.49 5.24 -8.77
N ALA A 67 0.65 4.82 -8.26
CA ALA A 67 0.89 4.73 -6.82
C ALA A 67 1.98 5.70 -6.39
N THR A 68 1.79 6.29 -5.19
CA THR A 68 2.80 7.12 -4.55
C THR A 68 2.98 6.60 -3.14
N LEU A 69 4.22 6.22 -2.79
CA LEU A 69 4.54 5.68 -1.48
C LEU A 69 5.21 6.73 -0.63
N THR A 70 4.76 6.85 0.62
CA THR A 70 5.35 7.78 1.57
C THR A 70 5.37 7.14 2.95
N VAL A 71 6.08 7.77 3.90
CA VAL A 71 6.08 7.34 5.29
C VAL A 71 6.00 8.56 6.20
N ASP A 72 5.50 8.31 7.41
CA ASP A 72 5.58 9.27 8.51
C ASP A 72 6.32 8.55 9.62
N LYS A 73 7.59 8.89 9.81
CA LYS A 73 8.42 8.20 10.78
C LYS A 73 7.92 8.41 12.20
N SER A 74 7.37 9.58 12.50
CA SER A 74 6.95 9.89 13.86
C SER A 74 5.80 8.99 14.32
N SER A 75 4.99 8.50 13.39
CA SER A 75 3.87 7.60 13.73
C SER A 75 4.12 6.17 13.27
N SER A 76 5.31 5.87 12.72
CA SER A 76 5.62 4.54 12.20
C SER A 76 4.59 4.05 11.20
N THR A 77 4.15 4.93 10.31
CA THR A 77 3.08 4.61 9.38
C THR A 77 3.57 4.80 7.94
N ALA A 78 3.29 3.81 7.11
CA ALA A 78 3.54 3.89 5.67
C ALA A 78 2.21 4.14 4.96
N TYR A 79 2.28 4.86 3.84
CA TYR A 79 1.10 5.23 3.08
C TYR A 79 1.29 4.88 1.62
N MET A 80 0.19 4.52 0.96
CA MET A 80 0.16 4.39 -0.48
C MET A 80 -1.05 5.16 -0.99
N GLN A 81 -0.79 6.13 -1.86
CA GLN A 81 -1.86 6.85 -2.54
C GLN A 81 -2.03 6.29 -3.94
N LEU A 82 -3.27 6.00 -4.31
CA LEU A 82 -3.62 5.54 -5.64
C LEU A 82 -4.45 6.61 -6.30
N SER A 83 -4.09 7.00 -7.53
CA SER A 83 -4.73 8.12 -8.19
C SER A 83 -5.51 7.68 -9.42
N SER A 84 -6.44 8.54 -9.85
CA SER A 84 -7.22 8.36 -11.08
C SER A 84 -7.79 6.94 -11.15
N LEU A 85 -8.55 6.57 -10.13
CA LEU A 85 -8.99 5.19 -9.95
C LEU A 85 -9.94 4.74 -11.05
N THR A 86 -9.78 3.50 -11.47
CA THR A 86 -10.67 2.83 -12.41
C THR A 86 -11.06 1.48 -11.83
N SER A 87 -11.97 0.77 -12.50
CA SER A 87 -12.38 -0.55 -12.03
C SER A 87 -11.22 -1.53 -11.95
N GLU A 88 -10.17 -1.31 -12.76
CA GLU A 88 -8.98 -2.15 -12.71
C GLU A 88 -8.24 -2.03 -11.39
N ASP A 89 -8.50 -0.97 -10.62
CA ASP A 89 -7.84 -0.77 -9.33
C ASP A 89 -8.60 -1.42 -8.18
N SER A 90 -9.78 -1.97 -8.44
CA SER A 90 -10.51 -2.71 -7.40
C SER A 90 -9.73 -3.96 -7.04
N ALA A 91 -9.36 -4.09 -5.77
CA ALA A 91 -8.46 -5.15 -5.34
C ALA A 91 -8.30 -5.09 -3.84
N VAL A 92 -7.63 -6.10 -3.29
CA VAL A 92 -7.13 -6.03 -1.92
C VAL A 92 -5.66 -5.61 -2.02
N TYR A 93 -5.28 -4.63 -1.22
CA TYR A 93 -3.92 -4.12 -1.18
C TYR A 93 -3.29 -4.47 0.15
N PHE A 94 -2.11 -5.06 0.11
CA PHE A 94 -1.38 -5.45 1.31
C PHE A 94 -0.11 -4.63 1.45
N CYS A 95 0.22 -4.26 2.68
CA CYS A 95 1.57 -3.85 3.01
C CYS A 95 2.27 -5.03 3.66
N ALA A 96 3.59 -5.09 3.51
CA ALA A 96 4.36 -6.21 4.03
C ALA A 96 5.77 -5.77 4.36
N ARG A 97 6.31 -6.39 5.38
CA ARG A 97 7.70 -6.30 5.76
C ARG A 97 8.24 -7.72 5.67
N TRP A 98 9.54 -7.89 5.47
CA TRP A 98 10.10 -9.23 5.48
C TRP A 98 9.56 -10.00 6.70
N GLY A 99 8.94 -11.13 6.45
CA GLY A 99 8.41 -12.02 7.48
C GLY A 99 7.02 -11.69 7.98
N TYR A 100 6.43 -10.55 7.59
CA TYR A 100 5.13 -10.14 8.13
C TYR A 100 4.30 -9.41 7.09
N TRP A 101 2.98 -9.66 7.15
CA TRP A 101 2.01 -9.01 6.25
C TRP A 101 0.97 -8.27 7.05
N GLY A 102 0.48 -7.15 6.51
CA GLY A 102 -0.72 -6.54 7.03
C GLY A 102 -1.93 -7.39 6.67
N GLN A 103 -3.10 -7.00 7.18
CA GLN A 103 -4.30 -7.79 6.94
C GLN A 103 -4.97 -7.50 5.60
N GLY A 104 -4.53 -6.48 4.91
CA GLY A 104 -5.09 -6.10 3.62
C GLY A 104 -6.18 -5.03 3.74
N THR A 105 -6.27 -4.19 2.72
CA THR A 105 -7.34 -3.19 2.60
C THR A 105 -8.04 -3.41 1.27
N THR A 106 -9.36 -3.62 1.33
CA THR A 106 -10.16 -3.78 0.12
C THR A 106 -10.52 -2.41 -0.43
N VAL A 107 -10.21 -2.18 -1.69
CA VAL A 107 -10.63 -0.96 -2.40
C VAL A 107 -11.59 -1.39 -3.49
N THR A 108 -12.78 -0.78 -3.50
CA THR A 108 -13.80 -1.04 -4.52
C THR A 108 -14.06 0.27 -5.25
N VAL A 109 -13.89 0.24 -6.56
CA VAL A 109 -14.13 1.41 -7.40
C VAL A 109 -15.44 1.18 -8.14
N SER A 110 -16.42 2.01 -7.85
CA SER A 110 -17.78 1.80 -8.35
C SER A 110 -18.47 3.12 -8.63
N SER A 111 -19.10 3.21 -9.81
CA SER A 111 -19.89 4.40 -10.15
C SER A 111 -21.32 4.32 -9.63
#